data_4d14a0454a52f04ab3164e30a0c76ad8
#
_entry.id   4d14a0454a52f04ab3164e30a0c76ad8
#
_cell.length_a   1.000
_cell.length_b   1.000
_cell.length_c   1.000
_cell.angle_alpha   90.00
_cell.angle_beta   90.00
_cell.angle_gamma   90.00
#
_symmetry.space_group_name_H-M   'P 1'
#
loop_
_entity.id
_entity.type
_entity.pdbx_description
1 polymer ?
#
loop_
_entity_poly.entity_id
_entity_poly.type
_entity_poly.pdbx_seq_one_letter_code
_entity_poly.pdbx_strand_id
1 'polypeptide(L)'
;MYELNIPLGVRAELNVAELKITGKLGYTVKRFNPKYVSVKVNGNKIFLDASPNKKLTKKSTLAVHSFEAELRATMESVEKGIEKKMKILYAHFPMTIEIKGTKFFIKNMFGERVPRSTSIIGNTKVEVKGQEVHIRGVDQYDVGQTIANIRKICYARGYDTRVFQDGVYLEEAEE
;
A
#
# COMPACT_ATOMS: atom_id res chain seq x y z
N MET A 1 -25.73 -9.30 0.55
CA MET A 1 -25.69 -8.03 -0.21
C MET A 1 -25.16 -6.96 0.73
N TYR A 2 -24.03 -6.33 0.38
CA TYR A 2 -23.38 -5.28 1.16
C TYR A 2 -23.52 -3.98 0.39
N GLU A 3 -23.82 -2.91 1.11
CA GLU A 3 -24.03 -1.57 0.56
C GLU A 3 -22.93 -0.63 1.09
N LEU A 4 -22.25 0.04 0.18
CA LEU A 4 -21.23 1.04 0.50
C LEU A 4 -21.67 2.39 -0.05
N ASN A 5 -21.68 3.40 0.79
CA ASN A 5 -21.92 4.76 0.37
C ASN A 5 -20.62 5.39 -0.15
N ILE A 6 -20.69 6.04 -1.30
CA ILE A 6 -19.57 6.79 -1.88
C ILE A 6 -19.52 8.16 -1.21
N PRO A 7 -18.39 8.56 -0.59
CA PRO A 7 -18.27 9.87 0.03
C PRO A 7 -18.34 11.00 -1.00
N LEU A 8 -18.73 12.19 -0.53
CA LEU A 8 -18.83 13.38 -1.37
C LEU A 8 -17.45 13.75 -1.95
N GLY A 9 -17.37 13.81 -3.28
CA GLY A 9 -16.11 14.12 -3.98
C GLY A 9 -15.37 12.92 -4.56
N VAL A 10 -15.88 11.70 -4.33
CA VAL A 10 -15.35 10.46 -4.94
C VAL A 10 -16.32 9.99 -6.03
N ARG A 11 -15.77 9.51 -7.15
CA ARG A 11 -16.53 8.90 -8.24
C ARG A 11 -16.06 7.47 -8.44
N ALA A 12 -16.99 6.56 -8.66
CA ALA A 12 -16.72 5.16 -8.96
C ALA A 12 -17.26 4.80 -10.35
N GLU A 13 -16.40 4.25 -11.20
CA GLU A 13 -16.73 3.79 -12.55
C GLU A 13 -16.43 2.29 -12.63
N LEU A 14 -17.43 1.51 -13.03
CA LEU A 14 -17.31 0.08 -13.17
C LEU A 14 -17.00 -0.30 -14.62
N ASN A 15 -15.90 -1.01 -14.82
CA ASN A 15 -15.56 -1.71 -16.07
C ASN A 15 -15.57 -3.22 -15.78
N VAL A 16 -15.82 -4.04 -16.76
CA VAL A 16 -16.04 -5.51 -16.71
C VAL A 16 -15.57 -6.24 -15.43
N ALA A 17 -14.30 -6.03 -14.99
CA ALA A 17 -13.70 -6.66 -13.80
C ALA A 17 -12.83 -5.68 -12.99
N GLU A 18 -12.94 -4.39 -13.26
CA GLU A 18 -12.16 -3.33 -12.62
C GLU A 18 -13.10 -2.23 -12.15
N LEU A 19 -12.87 -1.76 -10.94
CA LEU A 19 -13.55 -0.60 -10.37
C LEU A 19 -12.53 0.54 -10.28
N LYS A 20 -12.74 1.60 -11.06
CA LYS A 20 -11.95 2.82 -11.00
C LYS A 20 -12.58 3.77 -10.02
N ILE A 21 -11.82 4.18 -9.02
CA ILE A 21 -12.22 5.13 -7.99
C ILE A 21 -11.40 6.40 -8.18
N THR A 22 -12.08 7.52 -8.41
CA THR A 22 -11.45 8.82 -8.65
C THR A 22 -11.84 9.80 -7.54
N GLY A 23 -10.89 10.50 -6.97
CA GLY A 23 -11.10 11.53 -5.94
C GLY A 23 -10.20 12.73 -6.13
N LYS A 24 -10.07 13.55 -5.09
CA LYS A 24 -9.32 14.82 -5.14
C LYS A 24 -7.83 14.66 -5.42
N LEU A 25 -7.22 13.59 -4.90
CA LEU A 25 -5.76 13.37 -4.97
C LEU A 25 -5.34 12.52 -6.17
N GLY A 26 -6.29 11.89 -6.86
CA GLY A 26 -6.01 11.06 -8.00
C GLY A 26 -7.04 9.96 -8.21
N TYR A 27 -6.62 8.91 -8.87
CA TYR A 27 -7.47 7.74 -9.11
C TYR A 27 -6.71 6.45 -8.78
N THR A 28 -7.46 5.43 -8.43
CA THR A 28 -6.97 4.06 -8.20
C THR A 28 -7.88 3.08 -8.90
N VAL A 29 -7.32 2.01 -9.45
CA VAL A 29 -8.06 0.93 -10.11
C VAL A 29 -7.95 -0.33 -9.29
N LYS A 30 -9.09 -0.85 -8.84
CA LYS A 30 -9.17 -2.09 -8.09
C LYS A 30 -9.77 -3.20 -8.95
N ARG A 31 -9.08 -4.32 -9.00
CA ARG A 31 -9.50 -5.51 -9.75
C ARG A 31 -10.21 -6.49 -8.85
N PHE A 32 -11.32 -7.03 -9.31
CA PHE A 32 -12.03 -8.09 -8.62
C PHE A 32 -12.27 -9.29 -9.53
N ASN A 33 -12.50 -10.45 -8.93
CA ASN A 33 -12.78 -11.66 -9.70
C ASN A 33 -14.30 -11.84 -9.84
N PRO A 34 -14.86 -11.68 -11.05
CA PRO A 34 -16.30 -11.79 -11.28
C PRO A 34 -16.88 -13.17 -10.95
N LYS A 35 -16.03 -14.20 -10.79
CA LYS A 35 -16.46 -15.54 -10.37
C LYS A 35 -16.94 -15.57 -8.92
N TYR A 36 -16.45 -14.66 -8.08
CA TYR A 36 -16.75 -14.65 -6.64
C TYR A 36 -17.52 -13.43 -6.20
N VAL A 37 -17.26 -12.26 -6.80
CA VAL A 37 -17.83 -10.97 -6.42
C VAL A 37 -18.60 -10.38 -7.59
N SER A 38 -19.84 -9.97 -7.34
CA SER A 38 -20.66 -9.18 -8.26
C SER A 38 -20.71 -7.76 -7.73
N VAL A 39 -20.36 -6.79 -8.57
CA VAL A 39 -20.34 -5.35 -8.22
C VAL A 39 -21.36 -4.64 -9.09
N LYS A 40 -22.18 -3.78 -8.46
CA LYS A 40 -23.09 -2.86 -9.17
C LYS A 40 -22.91 -1.46 -8.59
N VAL A 41 -22.81 -0.47 -9.45
CA VAL A 41 -22.70 0.94 -9.06
C VAL A 41 -23.99 1.64 -9.45
N ASN A 42 -24.71 2.20 -8.48
CA ASN A 42 -25.95 2.95 -8.69
C ASN A 42 -25.81 4.33 -8.04
N GLY A 43 -25.50 5.34 -8.86
CA GLY A 43 -25.32 6.71 -8.38
C GLY A 43 -24.26 6.82 -7.29
N ASN A 44 -24.69 7.08 -6.05
CA ASN A 44 -23.79 7.30 -4.91
C ASN A 44 -23.58 6.05 -4.02
N LYS A 45 -23.94 4.86 -4.53
CA LYS A 45 -23.87 3.60 -3.79
C LYS A 45 -23.23 2.50 -4.61
N ILE A 46 -22.39 1.71 -3.97
CA ILE A 46 -21.80 0.49 -4.52
C ILE A 46 -22.45 -0.69 -3.82
N PHE A 47 -23.02 -1.58 -4.59
CA PHE A 47 -23.59 -2.83 -4.11
C PHE A 47 -22.64 -3.98 -4.41
N LEU A 48 -22.31 -4.73 -3.38
CA LEU A 48 -21.45 -5.91 -3.45
C LEU A 48 -22.26 -7.14 -3.09
N ASP A 49 -22.17 -8.15 -3.92
CA ASP A 49 -22.83 -9.43 -3.66
C ASP A 49 -21.95 -10.61 -4.11
N ALA A 50 -22.24 -11.77 -3.56
CA ALA A 50 -21.63 -12.99 -4.07
C ALA A 50 -22.16 -13.27 -5.49
N SER A 51 -21.29 -13.73 -6.39
CA SER A 51 -21.68 -13.99 -7.77
C SER A 51 -22.87 -14.97 -7.84
N PRO A 52 -23.94 -14.64 -8.58
CA PRO A 52 -25.16 -15.44 -8.63
C PRO A 52 -24.96 -16.84 -9.23
N ASN A 53 -23.88 -17.04 -9.98
CA ASN A 53 -23.60 -18.30 -10.68
C ASN A 53 -22.94 -19.39 -9.81
N LYS A 54 -22.74 -19.15 -8.50
CA LYS A 54 -22.18 -20.14 -7.58
C LYS A 54 -22.93 -20.15 -6.25
N LYS A 55 -23.15 -21.35 -5.71
CA LYS A 55 -23.63 -21.55 -4.34
C LYS A 55 -22.72 -20.74 -3.41
N LEU A 56 -23.30 -20.01 -2.45
CA LEU A 56 -22.60 -19.28 -1.40
C LEU A 56 -21.62 -20.22 -0.71
N THR A 57 -20.35 -20.09 -1.07
CA THR A 57 -19.27 -20.82 -0.41
C THR A 57 -18.57 -19.84 0.53
N LYS A 58 -17.94 -20.35 1.59
CA LYS A 58 -17.11 -19.53 2.50
C LYS A 58 -16.11 -18.65 1.73
N LYS A 59 -15.57 -19.13 0.59
CA LYS A 59 -14.64 -18.38 -0.26
C LYS A 59 -15.29 -17.17 -0.92
N SER A 60 -16.53 -17.27 -1.39
CA SER A 60 -17.25 -16.14 -2.00
C SER A 60 -17.58 -15.08 -0.96
N THR A 61 -18.02 -15.49 0.23
CA THR A 61 -18.30 -14.57 1.33
C THR A 61 -17.04 -13.83 1.78
N LEU A 62 -15.93 -14.55 1.97
CA LEU A 62 -14.65 -13.93 2.32
C LEU A 62 -14.15 -12.95 1.24
N ALA A 63 -14.31 -13.31 -0.05
CA ALA A 63 -13.92 -12.43 -1.15
C ALA A 63 -14.72 -11.11 -1.17
N VAL A 64 -16.03 -11.18 -0.89
CA VAL A 64 -16.89 -10.00 -0.80
C VAL A 64 -16.47 -9.10 0.37
N HIS A 65 -16.27 -9.67 1.56
CA HIS A 65 -15.84 -8.89 2.73
C HIS A 65 -14.46 -8.26 2.54
N SER A 66 -13.51 -9.03 1.99
CA SER A 66 -12.17 -8.51 1.70
C SER A 66 -12.22 -7.35 0.71
N PHE A 67 -13.02 -7.48 -0.35
CA PHE A 67 -13.17 -6.43 -1.35
C PHE A 67 -13.91 -5.20 -0.81
N GLU A 68 -14.91 -5.40 0.07
CA GLU A 68 -15.59 -4.32 0.78
C GLU A 68 -14.62 -3.48 1.62
N ALA A 69 -13.79 -4.14 2.43
CA ALA A 69 -12.80 -3.47 3.26
C ALA A 69 -11.76 -2.72 2.42
N GLU A 70 -11.31 -3.34 1.31
CA GLU A 70 -10.40 -2.70 0.36
C GLU A 70 -11.00 -1.45 -0.27
N LEU A 71 -12.27 -1.48 -0.67
CA LEU A 71 -12.97 -0.33 -1.26
C LEU A 71 -13.13 0.81 -0.25
N ARG A 72 -13.48 0.52 1.00
CA ARG A 72 -13.57 1.53 2.06
C ARG A 72 -12.25 2.25 2.25
N ALA A 73 -11.16 1.50 2.42
CA ALA A 73 -9.82 2.05 2.57
C ALA A 73 -9.40 2.85 1.33
N THR A 74 -9.74 2.39 0.12
CA THR A 74 -9.44 3.09 -1.13
C THR A 74 -10.20 4.41 -1.25
N MET A 75 -11.50 4.44 -0.94
CA MET A 75 -12.28 5.68 -0.96
C MET A 75 -11.73 6.72 0.00
N GLU A 76 -11.32 6.30 1.19
CA GLU A 76 -10.70 7.18 2.18
C GLU A 76 -9.32 7.67 1.72
N SER A 77 -8.50 6.80 1.13
CA SER A 77 -7.16 7.14 0.68
C SER A 77 -7.16 8.09 -0.53
N VAL A 78 -8.12 7.98 -1.43
CA VAL A 78 -8.27 8.88 -2.59
C VAL A 78 -8.71 10.29 -2.16
N GLU A 79 -9.39 10.42 -1.02
CA GLU A 79 -9.81 11.70 -0.46
C GLU A 79 -8.71 12.36 0.40
N LYS A 80 -8.14 11.62 1.36
CA LYS A 80 -7.22 12.13 2.38
C LYS A 80 -5.74 11.93 2.02
N GLY A 81 -5.44 10.94 1.17
CA GLY A 81 -4.08 10.46 0.95
C GLY A 81 -3.63 9.52 2.08
N ILE A 82 -2.55 8.82 1.80
CA ILE A 82 -1.88 7.97 2.80
C ILE A 82 -0.48 8.51 3.02
N GLU A 83 -0.14 8.73 4.27
CA GLU A 83 1.21 9.04 4.71
C GLU A 83 1.65 8.01 5.75
N LYS A 84 2.81 7.42 5.51
CA LYS A 84 3.49 6.53 6.46
C LYS A 84 4.90 7.02 6.68
N LYS A 85 5.35 6.95 7.92
CA LYS A 85 6.71 7.34 8.32
C LYS A 85 7.53 6.11 8.64
N MET A 86 8.78 6.13 8.22
CA MET A 86 9.75 5.12 8.61
C MET A 86 10.95 5.82 9.23
N LYS A 87 11.57 5.17 10.22
CA LYS A 87 12.74 5.68 10.94
C LYS A 87 13.97 4.89 10.57
N ILE A 88 15.06 5.61 10.30
CA ILE A 88 16.37 5.03 10.02
C ILE A 88 17.07 4.85 11.36
N LEU A 89 17.36 3.60 11.72
CA LEU A 89 18.09 3.26 12.93
C LEU A 89 19.40 2.58 12.56
N TYR A 90 20.49 3.08 13.13
CA TYR A 90 21.81 2.46 13.01
C TYR A 90 22.60 2.67 14.30
N ALA A 91 23.31 1.63 14.71
CA ALA A 91 24.19 1.66 15.87
C ALA A 91 25.68 1.48 15.48
N HIS A 92 25.93 0.72 14.40
CA HIS A 92 27.30 0.33 14.01
C HIS A 92 27.82 1.14 12.83
N PHE A 93 27.00 1.33 11.77
CA PHE A 93 27.41 1.98 10.53
C PHE A 93 26.41 3.05 10.13
N PRO A 94 26.86 4.31 9.92
CA PRO A 94 25.98 5.38 9.47
C PRO A 94 25.46 5.06 8.07
N MET A 95 24.14 4.89 7.95
CA MET A 95 23.48 4.59 6.68
C MET A 95 23.09 5.88 5.97
N THR A 96 23.26 5.90 4.65
CA THR A 96 22.81 7.00 3.80
C THR A 96 21.78 6.49 2.81
N ILE A 97 20.65 7.20 2.72
CA ILE A 97 19.58 6.89 1.78
C ILE A 97 19.62 7.88 0.62
N GLU A 98 19.54 7.36 -0.60
CA GLU A 98 19.41 8.14 -1.83
C GLU A 98 18.20 7.65 -2.64
N ILE A 99 17.47 8.61 -3.20
CA ILE A 99 16.37 8.34 -4.12
C ILE A 99 16.76 8.83 -5.50
N LYS A 100 16.72 7.94 -6.50
CA LYS A 100 16.99 8.25 -7.90
C LYS A 100 15.84 7.78 -8.77
N GLY A 101 14.97 8.72 -9.15
CA GLY A 101 13.75 8.42 -9.90
C GLY A 101 12.85 7.46 -9.11
N THR A 102 12.59 6.28 -9.65
CA THR A 102 11.76 5.24 -9.03
C THR A 102 12.55 4.22 -8.20
N LYS A 103 13.85 4.47 -7.97
CA LYS A 103 14.70 3.57 -7.20
C LYS A 103 15.13 4.20 -5.88
N PHE A 104 15.03 3.39 -4.83
CA PHE A 104 15.47 3.69 -3.48
C PHE A 104 16.77 2.94 -3.20
N PHE A 105 17.80 3.65 -2.75
CA PHE A 105 19.13 3.10 -2.47
C PHE A 105 19.48 3.31 -1.00
N ILE A 106 20.06 2.28 -0.40
CA ILE A 106 20.68 2.35 0.93
C ILE A 106 22.16 2.08 0.77
N LYS A 107 22.99 3.03 1.20
CA LYS A 107 24.45 2.94 1.19
C LYS A 107 24.96 2.62 2.58
N ASN A 108 26.10 1.92 2.63
CA ASN A 108 26.85 1.61 3.85
C ASN A 108 26.03 0.80 4.89
N MET A 109 25.05 0.00 4.44
CA MET A 109 24.35 -0.92 5.32
C MET A 109 25.29 -2.03 5.75
N PHE A 110 25.46 -2.23 7.06
CA PHE A 110 26.41 -3.19 7.63
C PHE A 110 27.86 -3.05 7.10
N GLY A 111 28.27 -1.86 6.66
CA GLY A 111 29.60 -1.64 6.05
C GLY A 111 29.75 -2.14 4.62
N GLU A 112 28.65 -2.51 3.95
CA GLU A 112 28.68 -2.97 2.57
C GLU A 112 29.13 -1.87 1.59
N ARG A 113 30.06 -2.20 0.70
CA ARG A 113 30.54 -1.27 -0.35
C ARG A 113 29.52 -1.08 -1.46
N VAL A 114 28.71 -2.11 -1.76
CA VAL A 114 27.71 -2.07 -2.81
C VAL A 114 26.38 -1.60 -2.23
N PRO A 115 25.79 -0.51 -2.76
CA PRO A 115 24.50 -0.05 -2.29
C PRO A 115 23.40 -1.08 -2.54
N ARG A 116 22.56 -1.31 -1.55
CA ARG A 116 21.34 -2.08 -1.74
C ARG A 116 20.28 -1.21 -2.40
N SER A 117 19.52 -1.75 -3.33
CA SER A 117 18.48 -0.99 -4.03
C SER A 117 17.17 -1.72 -4.14
N THR A 118 16.08 -0.95 -4.16
CA THR A 118 14.74 -1.44 -4.44
C THR A 118 13.94 -0.45 -5.27
N SER A 119 12.86 -0.91 -5.90
CA SER A 119 11.97 -0.05 -6.66
C SER A 119 10.85 0.50 -5.78
N ILE A 120 10.49 1.76 -6.02
CA ILE A 120 9.30 2.41 -5.52
C ILE A 120 8.14 2.00 -6.44
N ILE A 121 7.02 1.59 -5.88
CA ILE A 121 5.87 1.07 -6.63
C ILE A 121 4.86 2.19 -6.90
N GLY A 122 4.30 2.18 -8.11
CA GLY A 122 3.23 3.08 -8.54
C GLY A 122 3.57 4.56 -8.44
N ASN A 123 2.59 5.36 -8.05
CA ASN A 123 2.71 6.81 -7.88
C ASN A 123 3.11 7.22 -6.45
N THR A 124 3.82 6.34 -5.74
CA THR A 124 4.25 6.61 -4.37
C THR A 124 5.41 7.61 -4.36
N LYS A 125 5.28 8.67 -3.57
CA LYS A 125 6.34 9.65 -3.33
C LYS A 125 7.07 9.29 -2.05
N VAL A 126 8.39 9.28 -2.12
CA VAL A 126 9.26 8.99 -0.97
C VAL A 126 10.17 10.19 -0.75
N GLU A 127 10.19 10.73 0.47
CA GLU A 127 11.01 11.85 0.88
C GLU A 127 11.84 11.45 2.10
N VAL A 128 13.11 11.82 2.11
CA VAL A 128 14.01 11.56 3.24
C VAL A 128 14.29 12.86 3.95
N LYS A 129 14.02 12.91 5.25
CA LYS A 129 14.28 14.08 6.11
C LYS A 129 15.12 13.65 7.32
N GLY A 130 16.43 13.81 7.21
CA GLY A 130 17.34 13.36 8.27
C GLY A 130 17.26 11.85 8.50
N GLN A 131 16.77 11.44 9.65
CA GLN A 131 16.57 10.02 10.02
C GLN A 131 15.15 9.50 9.75
N GLU A 132 14.29 10.30 9.15
CA GLU A 132 12.92 9.93 8.82
C GLU A 132 12.74 9.77 7.32
N VAL A 133 11.97 8.77 6.93
CA VAL A 133 11.55 8.51 5.55
C VAL A 133 10.03 8.63 5.50
N HIS A 134 9.55 9.66 4.82
CA HIS A 134 8.12 9.90 4.59
C HIS A 134 7.70 9.26 3.28
N ILE A 135 6.69 8.42 3.34
CA ILE A 135 6.15 7.71 2.18
C ILE A 135 4.70 8.13 2.02
N ARG A 136 4.38 8.76 0.88
CA ARG A 136 3.05 9.27 0.57
C ARG A 136 2.52 8.68 -0.72
N GLY A 137 1.24 8.39 -0.76
CA GLY A 137 0.58 7.88 -1.95
C GLY A 137 -0.93 7.94 -1.87
N VAL A 138 -1.56 7.61 -2.97
CA VAL A 138 -3.02 7.51 -3.09
C VAL A 138 -3.47 6.06 -2.91
N ASP A 139 -2.70 5.11 -3.44
CA ASP A 139 -3.01 3.68 -3.32
C ASP A 139 -2.32 3.06 -2.10
N GLN A 140 -3.12 2.53 -1.19
CA GLN A 140 -2.65 1.83 0.01
C GLN A 140 -1.76 0.62 -0.33
N TYR A 141 -2.08 -0.08 -1.41
CA TYR A 141 -1.29 -1.23 -1.85
C TYR A 141 0.12 -0.80 -2.29
N ASP A 142 0.24 0.26 -3.11
CA ASP A 142 1.52 0.76 -3.61
C ASP A 142 2.41 1.27 -2.46
N VAL A 143 1.82 2.02 -1.53
CA VAL A 143 2.51 2.51 -0.33
C VAL A 143 2.98 1.33 0.53
N GLY A 144 2.10 0.38 0.84
CA GLY A 144 2.42 -0.80 1.63
C GLY A 144 3.48 -1.68 0.98
N GLN A 145 3.40 -1.90 -0.33
CA GLN A 145 4.39 -2.68 -1.07
C GLN A 145 5.75 -1.98 -1.13
N THR A 146 5.76 -0.65 -1.25
CA THR A 146 7.01 0.14 -1.20
C THR A 146 7.68 0.01 0.17
N ILE A 147 6.92 0.12 1.26
CA ILE A 147 7.40 -0.09 2.64
C ILE A 147 7.98 -1.50 2.80
N ALA A 148 7.25 -2.52 2.35
CA ALA A 148 7.69 -3.91 2.41
C ALA A 148 8.98 -4.15 1.63
N ASN A 149 9.12 -3.53 0.45
CA ASN A 149 10.32 -3.60 -0.37
C ASN A 149 11.53 -2.96 0.34
N ILE A 150 11.35 -1.81 0.97
CA ILE A 150 12.40 -1.13 1.76
C ILE A 150 12.81 -2.02 2.94
N ARG A 151 11.86 -2.56 3.70
CA ARG A 151 12.17 -3.49 4.81
C ARG A 151 12.91 -4.74 4.34
N LYS A 152 12.54 -5.29 3.20
CA LYS A 152 13.17 -6.50 2.64
C LYS A 152 14.65 -6.31 2.31
N ILE A 153 15.06 -5.15 1.82
CA ILE A 153 16.47 -4.86 1.53
C ILE A 153 17.28 -4.54 2.79
N CYS A 154 16.62 -4.15 3.89
CA CYS A 154 17.27 -3.91 5.18
C CYS A 154 17.58 -5.21 5.95
N TYR A 155 17.14 -6.36 5.47
CA TYR A 155 17.33 -7.62 6.20
C TYR A 155 18.81 -7.97 6.36
N ALA A 156 19.23 -8.25 7.60
CA ALA A 156 20.57 -8.66 7.96
C ALA A 156 20.81 -10.13 7.55
N ARG A 157 21.57 -10.34 6.49
CA ARG A 157 21.94 -11.69 6.04
C ARG A 157 23.30 -12.06 6.58
N GLY A 158 23.39 -13.17 7.32
CA GLY A 158 24.64 -13.65 7.88
C GLY A 158 25.11 -12.93 9.15
N TYR A 159 24.28 -12.06 9.71
CA TYR A 159 24.53 -11.38 10.98
C TYR A 159 23.53 -11.83 12.05
N ASP A 160 23.93 -11.79 13.30
CA ASP A 160 23.01 -12.00 14.42
C ASP A 160 22.09 -10.78 14.58
N THR A 161 20.81 -10.97 14.31
CA THR A 161 19.79 -9.90 14.38
C THR A 161 19.53 -9.39 15.78
N ARG A 162 20.02 -10.05 16.83
CA ARG A 162 19.96 -9.57 18.20
C ARG A 162 20.96 -8.44 18.47
N VAL A 163 22.07 -8.47 17.74
CA VAL A 163 23.17 -7.48 17.84
C VAL A 163 23.05 -6.43 16.75
N PHE A 164 22.86 -6.87 15.49
CA PHE A 164 22.78 -5.99 14.33
C PHE A 164 21.32 -5.64 14.04
N GLN A 165 20.86 -4.56 14.66
CA GLN A 165 19.49 -4.04 14.51
C GLN A 165 19.41 -2.84 13.59
N ASP A 166 20.49 -2.55 12.84
CA ASP A 166 20.51 -1.46 11.87
C ASP A 166 19.49 -1.70 10.76
N GLY A 167 18.71 -0.68 10.40
CA GLY A 167 17.67 -0.82 9.38
C GLY A 167 16.73 0.37 9.28
N VAL A 168 15.72 0.22 8.43
CA VAL A 168 14.64 1.20 8.27
C VAL A 168 13.35 0.55 8.75
N TYR A 169 12.77 1.10 9.81
CA TYR A 169 11.62 0.55 10.51
C TYR A 169 10.40 1.44 10.31
N LEU A 170 9.22 0.82 10.18
CA LEU A 170 7.97 1.56 10.16
C LEU A 170 7.71 2.14 11.57
N GLU A 171 7.42 3.41 11.64
CA GLU A 171 6.94 4.04 12.85
C GLU A 171 5.45 3.70 12.99
N GLU A 172 5.07 3.08 14.10
CA GLU A 172 3.67 2.84 14.41
C GLU A 172 3.03 4.20 14.69
N ALA A 173 1.84 4.43 14.12
CA ALA A 173 1.07 5.61 14.48
C ALA A 173 0.74 5.51 15.97
N GLU A 174 1.11 6.52 16.74
CA GLU A 174 0.60 6.68 18.10
C GLU A 174 -0.93 6.77 18.00
N GLU A 175 -1.63 5.84 18.66
CA GLU A 175 -3.09 5.81 18.75
C GLU A 175 -3.62 6.98 19.59
#